data_5e374be752bd2097bde02ff7b709d3f6
#
_entry.id   5e374be752bd2097bde02ff7b709d3f6
#
_cell.length_a   1.000
_cell.length_b   1.000
_cell.length_c   1.000
_cell.angle_alpha   90.00
_cell.angle_beta   90.00
_cell.angle_gamma   90.00
#
_symmetry.space_group_name_H-M   'P 1'
#
loop_
_entity.id
_entity.type
_entity.pdbx_description
1 polymer ?
#
loop_
_entity_poly.entity_id
_entity_poly.type
_entity_poly.pdbx_seq_one_letter_code
_entity_poly.pdbx_strand_id
1 'polypeptide(L)'
;QRNAADSAWVDILTLSTGAVSNAEVADNAITLAKMAHGTDGEIITYDASGAPATVGVGTSGQVLTSNGAGSAPSMQSPAAAGADTSLSNLSSTGENKVCQAWVNFNGTGTVAIRDSYNVSSVTDHGSGDYTINFSTAMANANYSVTNSASYRTGSGRVSITNPHTYATSGVRMRHQEFNDDTDFWYAFDVDQGCYQVFGD
;
A
#
# COMPACT_ATOMS: atom_id res chain seq x y z
N GLN A 1 -34.74 -45.66 40.83
CA GLN A 1 -35.53 -46.39 41.82
C GLN A 1 -34.80 -47.67 42.24
N ARG A 2 -34.81 -47.96 43.52
CA ARG A 2 -34.13 -49.11 44.06
C ARG A 2 -35.09 -50.28 44.18
N ASN A 3 -34.62 -51.44 43.78
CA ASN A 3 -35.22 -52.71 44.21
C ASN A 3 -34.70 -53.10 45.59
N ALA A 4 -35.57 -53.54 46.50
CA ALA A 4 -35.24 -53.86 47.87
C ALA A 4 -34.20 -55.01 48.04
N ALA A 5 -33.89 -55.75 47.01
CA ALA A 5 -32.92 -56.85 46.97
C ALA A 5 -31.59 -56.45 46.37
N ASP A 6 -31.41 -55.20 45.91
CA ASP A 6 -30.23 -54.76 45.25
C ASP A 6 -29.42 -53.83 46.17
N SER A 7 -28.17 -54.17 46.43
CA SER A 7 -27.25 -53.34 47.20
C SER A 7 -26.58 -52.24 46.40
N ALA A 8 -26.76 -52.24 45.08
CA ALA A 8 -26.23 -51.22 44.21
C ALA A 8 -27.33 -50.29 43.70
N TRP A 9 -27.14 -49.04 43.85
CA TRP A 9 -28.02 -48.04 43.26
C TRP A 9 -27.51 -47.70 41.87
N VAL A 10 -28.38 -47.81 40.91
CA VAL A 10 -28.17 -47.17 39.62
C VAL A 10 -28.92 -45.85 39.69
N ASP A 11 -28.18 -44.78 39.88
CA ASP A 11 -28.75 -43.45 39.75
C ASP A 11 -29.06 -43.22 38.27
N ILE A 12 -30.31 -43.41 37.93
CA ILE A 12 -30.82 -42.86 36.68
C ILE A 12 -31.07 -41.37 36.91
N LEU A 13 -30.08 -40.59 36.65
CA LEU A 13 -30.17 -39.14 36.72
C LEU A 13 -31.13 -38.67 35.58
N THR A 14 -32.40 -38.46 35.92
CA THR A 14 -33.32 -37.73 35.04
C THR A 14 -32.96 -36.25 35.18
N LEU A 15 -32.10 -35.78 34.30
CA LEU A 15 -31.73 -34.38 34.28
C LEU A 15 -32.89 -33.60 33.66
N SER A 16 -33.52 -32.72 34.43
CA SER A 16 -34.37 -31.67 33.88
C SER A 16 -33.51 -30.65 33.11
N THR A 17 -34.09 -29.93 32.16
CA THR A 17 -33.35 -28.89 31.43
C THR A 17 -32.68 -27.92 32.39
N GLY A 18 -31.34 -27.77 32.28
CA GLY A 18 -30.52 -26.91 33.14
C GLY A 18 -30.10 -27.55 34.49
N ALA A 19 -30.32 -28.85 34.70
CA ALA A 19 -29.95 -29.55 35.96
C ALA A 19 -28.45 -29.79 36.14
N VAL A 20 -27.64 -29.61 35.11
CA VAL A 20 -26.16 -29.67 35.23
C VAL A 20 -25.62 -28.26 35.29
N SER A 21 -25.14 -27.86 36.47
CA SER A 21 -24.45 -26.59 36.66
C SER A 21 -22.94 -26.76 36.49
N ASN A 22 -22.20 -25.65 36.49
CA ASN A 22 -20.72 -25.70 36.44
C ASN A 22 -20.11 -26.53 37.57
N ALA A 23 -20.79 -26.64 38.70
CA ALA A 23 -20.29 -27.40 39.86
C ALA A 23 -20.33 -28.92 39.65
N GLU A 24 -21.22 -29.40 38.77
CA GLU A 24 -21.35 -30.83 38.43
C GLU A 24 -20.39 -31.24 37.31
N VAL A 25 -19.83 -30.28 36.58
CA VAL A 25 -18.85 -30.55 35.52
C VAL A 25 -17.47 -30.25 36.09
N ALA A 26 -16.71 -31.28 36.39
CA ALA A 26 -15.35 -31.11 36.90
C ALA A 26 -14.47 -30.34 35.87
N ASP A 27 -13.50 -29.59 36.36
CA ASP A 27 -12.51 -28.91 35.52
C ASP A 27 -11.90 -29.91 34.54
N ASN A 28 -11.79 -29.51 33.28
CA ASN A 28 -11.27 -30.32 32.15
C ASN A 28 -12.10 -31.58 31.81
N ALA A 29 -13.32 -31.75 32.39
CA ALA A 29 -14.20 -32.88 32.06
C ALA A 29 -14.72 -32.85 30.63
N ILE A 30 -14.87 -31.67 30.04
CA ILE A 30 -15.27 -31.50 28.62
C ILE A 30 -14.03 -31.45 27.77
N THR A 31 -13.63 -32.58 27.26
CA THR A 31 -12.53 -32.73 26.29
C THR A 31 -13.03 -32.56 24.86
N LEU A 32 -12.12 -32.39 23.91
CA LEU A 32 -12.49 -32.34 22.47
C LEU A 32 -13.32 -33.54 22.03
N ALA A 33 -13.11 -34.71 22.59
CA ALA A 33 -13.90 -35.91 22.28
C ALA A 33 -15.35 -35.86 22.77
N LYS A 34 -15.69 -34.91 23.65
CA LYS A 34 -17.03 -34.71 24.21
C LYS A 34 -17.80 -33.59 23.50
N MET A 35 -17.14 -32.81 22.67
CA MET A 35 -17.76 -31.77 21.88
C MET A 35 -18.39 -32.37 20.61
N ALA A 36 -19.47 -31.78 20.15
CA ALA A 36 -20.04 -32.13 18.84
C ALA A 36 -19.00 -31.94 17.73
N HIS A 37 -19.05 -32.81 16.73
CA HIS A 37 -18.18 -32.66 15.58
C HIS A 37 -18.54 -31.38 14.81
N GLY A 38 -17.51 -30.56 14.55
CA GLY A 38 -17.58 -29.41 13.64
C GLY A 38 -16.98 -29.73 12.29
N THR A 39 -16.89 -28.75 11.43
CA THR A 39 -16.13 -28.83 10.19
C THR A 39 -14.65 -28.63 10.47
N ASP A 40 -13.78 -29.37 9.76
CA ASP A 40 -12.32 -29.24 9.92
C ASP A 40 -11.87 -27.79 9.71
N GLY A 41 -11.18 -27.24 10.70
CA GLY A 41 -10.69 -25.85 10.69
C GLY A 41 -11.70 -24.79 11.17
N GLU A 42 -12.91 -25.14 11.59
CA GLU A 42 -13.83 -24.19 12.23
C GLU A 42 -13.27 -23.69 13.56
N ILE A 43 -13.55 -22.43 13.88
CA ILE A 43 -13.16 -21.78 15.13
C ILE A 43 -14.41 -21.49 15.95
N ILE A 44 -14.45 -21.93 17.21
CA ILE A 44 -15.55 -21.62 18.13
C ILE A 44 -15.40 -20.17 18.59
N THR A 45 -16.47 -19.43 18.51
CA THR A 45 -16.61 -18.04 18.96
C THR A 45 -17.95 -17.86 19.69
N TYR A 46 -18.30 -16.61 19.99
CA TYR A 46 -19.62 -16.24 20.51
C TYR A 46 -20.31 -15.25 19.56
N ASP A 47 -21.60 -15.36 19.43
CA ASP A 47 -22.43 -14.40 18.70
C ASP A 47 -22.73 -13.13 19.53
N ALA A 48 -23.51 -12.21 18.96
CA ALA A 48 -23.86 -10.96 19.61
C ALA A 48 -24.72 -11.15 20.90
N SER A 49 -25.34 -12.31 21.09
CA SER A 49 -26.11 -12.68 22.29
C SER A 49 -25.25 -13.39 23.33
N GLY A 50 -23.98 -13.69 23.03
CA GLY A 50 -23.09 -14.49 23.88
C GLY A 50 -23.31 -15.99 23.76
N ALA A 51 -24.07 -16.47 22.77
CA ALA A 51 -24.23 -17.89 22.50
C ALA A 51 -23.03 -18.43 21.70
N PRO A 52 -22.60 -19.70 21.97
CA PRO A 52 -21.55 -20.33 21.16
C PRO A 52 -21.92 -20.37 19.68
N ALA A 53 -20.99 -19.96 18.84
CA ALA A 53 -21.13 -19.92 17.39
C ALA A 53 -19.81 -20.38 16.74
N THR A 54 -19.79 -20.58 15.44
CA THR A 54 -18.56 -20.95 14.71
C THR A 54 -18.21 -19.90 13.66
N VAL A 55 -16.92 -19.70 13.48
CA VAL A 55 -16.37 -19.04 12.28
C VAL A 55 -15.99 -20.13 11.30
N GLY A 56 -16.56 -20.09 10.09
CA GLY A 56 -16.28 -21.06 9.03
C GLY A 56 -14.79 -21.05 8.63
N VAL A 57 -14.37 -22.14 8.02
CA VAL A 57 -12.96 -22.42 7.69
C VAL A 57 -12.32 -21.43 6.70
N GLY A 58 -13.13 -20.66 5.97
CA GLY A 58 -12.63 -19.75 4.93
C GLY A 58 -12.04 -20.48 3.73
N THR A 59 -11.24 -19.77 2.96
CA THR A 59 -10.49 -20.29 1.81
C THR A 59 -8.98 -20.03 1.99
N SER A 60 -8.16 -20.72 1.20
CA SER A 60 -6.69 -20.56 1.27
C SER A 60 -6.28 -19.09 1.14
N GLY A 61 -5.40 -18.63 2.03
CA GLY A 61 -4.90 -17.26 2.06
C GLY A 61 -5.75 -16.27 2.89
N GLN A 62 -6.93 -16.65 3.35
CA GLN A 62 -7.71 -15.82 4.27
C GLN A 62 -7.12 -15.85 5.69
N VAL A 63 -7.32 -14.75 6.41
CA VAL A 63 -6.94 -14.58 7.81
C VAL A 63 -8.16 -14.29 8.67
N LEU A 64 -8.11 -14.75 9.92
CA LEU A 64 -9.14 -14.40 10.91
C LEU A 64 -9.02 -12.92 11.25
N THR A 65 -10.07 -12.17 10.99
CA THR A 65 -10.10 -10.72 11.16
C THR A 65 -11.14 -10.33 12.20
N SER A 66 -10.75 -9.42 13.11
CA SER A 66 -11.68 -8.80 14.04
C SER A 66 -12.56 -7.78 13.31
N ASN A 67 -13.87 -7.88 13.46
CA ASN A 67 -14.84 -6.92 12.92
C ASN A 67 -15.23 -5.83 13.93
N GLY A 68 -14.47 -5.70 15.02
CA GLY A 68 -14.73 -4.74 16.08
C GLY A 68 -15.62 -5.28 17.20
N ALA A 69 -15.83 -4.44 18.21
CA ALA A 69 -16.64 -4.80 19.37
C ALA A 69 -18.09 -5.07 18.96
N GLY A 70 -18.69 -6.13 19.48
CA GLY A 70 -20.07 -6.53 19.21
C GLY A 70 -20.30 -7.26 17.86
N SER A 71 -19.22 -7.54 17.13
CA SER A 71 -19.30 -8.29 15.87
C SER A 71 -18.43 -9.54 15.94
N ALA A 72 -18.96 -10.68 15.48
CA ALA A 72 -18.17 -11.90 15.41
C ALA A 72 -17.00 -11.73 14.43
N PRO A 73 -15.83 -12.34 14.72
CA PRO A 73 -14.72 -12.36 13.78
C PRO A 73 -15.11 -13.14 12.51
N SER A 74 -14.44 -12.87 11.41
CA SER A 74 -14.66 -13.58 10.14
C SER A 74 -13.35 -13.86 9.41
N MET A 75 -13.35 -14.86 8.52
CA MET A 75 -12.23 -15.12 7.62
C MET A 75 -12.30 -14.12 6.46
N GLN A 76 -11.24 -13.33 6.30
CA GLN A 76 -11.16 -12.31 5.27
C GLN A 76 -9.86 -12.45 4.47
N SER A 77 -9.92 -12.15 3.19
CA SER A 77 -8.69 -12.01 2.41
C SER A 77 -7.90 -10.83 2.98
N PRO A 78 -6.60 -11.00 3.28
CA PRO A 78 -5.76 -9.85 3.62
C PRO A 78 -5.92 -8.81 2.53
N ALA A 79 -6.07 -7.55 2.90
CA ALA A 79 -5.83 -6.49 1.92
C ALA A 79 -4.48 -6.80 1.28
N ALA A 80 -4.44 -6.87 -0.04
CA ALA A 80 -3.27 -7.32 -0.78
C ALA A 80 -2.05 -6.55 -0.28
N ALA A 81 -1.28 -7.19 0.62
CA ALA A 81 -0.01 -6.65 1.07
C ALA A 81 0.95 -6.74 -0.12
N GLY A 82 1.14 -5.65 -0.83
CA GLY A 82 2.19 -5.53 -1.82
C GLY A 82 1.80 -5.64 -3.29
N ALA A 83 0.51 -5.63 -3.63
CA ALA A 83 0.08 -5.40 -5.01
C ALA A 83 -0.71 -4.09 -5.16
N ASP A 84 -0.58 -3.18 -4.21
CA ASP A 84 -1.05 -1.82 -4.44
C ASP A 84 -0.02 -1.13 -5.34
N THR A 85 -0.25 -1.25 -6.64
CA THR A 85 0.46 -0.45 -7.64
C THR A 85 -0.02 1.01 -7.61
N SER A 86 -1.03 1.30 -6.80
CA SER A 86 -1.47 2.66 -6.50
C SER A 86 -0.85 3.11 -5.18
N LEU A 87 -0.32 4.31 -5.14
CA LEU A 87 0.21 4.96 -3.95
C LEU A 87 -0.90 5.40 -2.98
N SER A 88 -2.15 5.01 -3.24
CA SER A 88 -3.35 5.43 -2.50
C SER A 88 -3.37 4.98 -1.03
N ASN A 89 -2.59 3.96 -0.67
CA ASN A 89 -2.48 3.49 0.73
C ASN A 89 -1.32 4.11 1.52
N LEU A 90 -0.52 4.96 0.87
CA LEU A 90 0.46 5.75 1.59
C LEU A 90 -0.27 6.88 2.34
N SER A 91 -0.01 7.03 3.63
CA SER A 91 -0.45 8.24 4.33
C SER A 91 0.17 9.46 3.65
N SER A 92 -0.48 10.62 3.75
CA SER A 92 0.05 11.89 3.21
C SER A 92 1.52 12.14 3.58
N THR A 93 1.98 11.62 4.73
CA THR A 93 3.39 11.64 5.13
C THR A 93 4.27 10.68 4.32
N GLY A 94 3.71 9.62 3.75
CA GLY A 94 4.43 8.66 2.90
C GLY A 94 4.45 9.08 1.44
N GLU A 95 3.39 9.71 0.95
CA GLU A 95 3.28 10.19 -0.43
C GLU A 95 4.40 11.17 -0.79
N ASN A 96 4.74 12.08 0.13
CA ASN A 96 5.82 13.06 -0.07
C ASN A 96 7.23 12.44 -0.18
N LYS A 97 7.38 11.13 0.09
CA LYS A 97 8.65 10.40 0.00
C LYS A 97 8.81 9.59 -1.28
N VAL A 98 7.76 9.51 -2.10
CA VAL A 98 7.77 8.79 -3.37
C VAL A 98 7.84 9.75 -4.54
N CYS A 99 8.37 9.28 -5.65
CA CYS A 99 8.42 10.06 -6.87
C CYS A 99 7.00 10.27 -7.43
N GLN A 100 6.55 11.51 -7.48
CA GLN A 100 5.21 11.89 -7.94
C GLN A 100 5.11 12.07 -9.45
N ALA A 101 6.24 12.37 -10.09
CA ALA A 101 6.36 12.43 -11.55
C ALA A 101 7.80 12.17 -11.96
N TRP A 102 7.98 11.54 -13.10
CA TRP A 102 9.31 11.43 -13.71
C TRP A 102 9.21 11.36 -15.23
N VAL A 103 10.27 11.79 -15.89
CA VAL A 103 10.38 11.74 -17.35
C VAL A 103 11.82 11.47 -17.77
N ASN A 104 11.95 10.67 -18.84
CA ASN A 104 13.13 10.57 -19.67
C ASN A 104 12.76 11.03 -21.07
N PHE A 105 13.43 12.04 -21.61
CA PHE A 105 13.12 12.59 -22.92
C PHE A 105 14.38 12.94 -23.74
N ASN A 106 14.19 13.02 -25.03
CA ASN A 106 15.13 13.62 -25.97
C ASN A 106 14.80 15.10 -26.13
N GLY A 107 15.74 15.99 -25.88
CA GLY A 107 15.59 17.43 -26.08
C GLY A 107 16.19 17.93 -27.39
N THR A 108 16.92 17.10 -28.16
CA THR A 108 17.53 17.52 -29.41
C THR A 108 16.56 17.34 -30.59
N GLY A 109 16.54 18.29 -31.52
CA GLY A 109 15.66 18.27 -32.68
C GLY A 109 14.21 18.36 -32.27
N THR A 110 13.40 17.36 -32.63
CA THR A 110 12.01 17.29 -32.13
C THR A 110 11.99 16.67 -30.74
N VAL A 111 11.56 17.43 -29.75
CA VAL A 111 11.44 16.94 -28.38
C VAL A 111 10.50 15.74 -28.30
N ALA A 112 10.96 14.66 -27.68
CA ALA A 112 10.18 13.42 -27.58
C ALA A 112 10.40 12.74 -26.23
N ILE A 113 9.31 12.39 -25.55
CA ILE A 113 9.33 11.56 -24.35
C ILE A 113 9.70 10.12 -24.73
N ARG A 114 10.69 9.54 -24.03
CA ARG A 114 11.06 8.12 -24.15
C ARG A 114 10.25 7.27 -23.20
N ASP A 115 10.12 7.75 -21.96
CA ASP A 115 9.31 7.09 -20.93
C ASP A 115 8.99 8.08 -19.81
N SER A 116 7.87 7.89 -19.10
CA SER A 116 7.45 8.83 -18.06
C SER A 116 6.38 8.25 -17.13
N TYR A 117 6.24 8.86 -15.98
CA TYR A 117 5.13 8.69 -15.06
C TYR A 117 4.58 10.06 -14.67
N ASN A 118 3.26 10.24 -14.71
CA ASN A 118 2.55 11.49 -14.42
C ASN A 118 3.05 12.71 -15.24
N VAL A 119 3.53 12.48 -16.46
CA VAL A 119 3.92 13.54 -17.40
C VAL A 119 3.14 13.37 -18.68
N SER A 120 2.45 14.44 -19.09
CA SER A 120 1.63 14.48 -20.31
C SER A 120 2.41 14.92 -21.55
N SER A 121 3.35 15.84 -21.38
CA SER A 121 4.16 16.39 -22.47
C SER A 121 5.41 17.10 -21.94
N VAL A 122 6.35 17.33 -22.84
CA VAL A 122 7.48 18.25 -22.65
C VAL A 122 7.31 19.38 -23.67
N THR A 123 7.18 20.62 -23.18
CA THR A 123 7.12 21.82 -24.03
C THR A 123 8.52 22.35 -24.23
N ASP A 124 8.92 22.52 -25.48
CA ASP A 124 10.16 23.14 -25.90
C ASP A 124 9.97 24.67 -25.98
N HIS A 125 10.82 25.43 -25.32
CA HIS A 125 10.87 26.91 -25.38
C HIS A 125 12.10 27.44 -26.10
N GLY A 126 12.91 26.55 -26.68
CA GLY A 126 14.19 26.84 -27.32
C GLY A 126 15.33 26.13 -26.61
N SER A 127 16.54 26.37 -27.08
CA SER A 127 17.72 25.62 -26.63
C SER A 127 17.80 25.51 -25.10
N GLY A 128 17.79 24.28 -24.62
CA GLY A 128 17.94 23.92 -23.21
C GLY A 128 16.82 24.38 -22.29
N ASP A 129 15.68 24.78 -22.79
CA ASP A 129 14.59 25.36 -22.01
C ASP A 129 13.29 24.57 -22.21
N TYR A 130 12.91 23.78 -21.23
CA TYR A 130 11.80 22.83 -21.34
C TYR A 130 10.83 22.98 -20.18
N THR A 131 9.52 22.87 -20.45
CA THR A 131 8.52 22.65 -19.40
C THR A 131 8.06 21.21 -19.40
N ILE A 132 8.18 20.55 -18.26
CA ILE A 132 7.64 19.23 -18.00
C ILE A 132 6.21 19.41 -17.50
N ASN A 133 5.22 19.04 -18.32
CA ASN A 133 3.80 19.20 -18.00
C ASN A 133 3.28 17.94 -17.31
N PHE A 134 2.68 18.08 -16.14
CA PHE A 134 2.11 16.95 -15.39
C PHE A 134 0.76 16.52 -15.98
N SER A 135 0.47 15.21 -15.98
CA SER A 135 -0.83 14.67 -16.33
C SER A 135 -1.86 14.95 -15.24
N THR A 136 -1.44 14.76 -13.98
CA THR A 136 -2.19 15.13 -12.78
C THR A 136 -1.39 16.19 -12.05
N ALA A 137 -2.04 17.31 -11.76
CA ALA A 137 -1.39 18.42 -11.08
C ALA A 137 -0.94 18.03 -9.65
N MET A 138 0.18 18.58 -9.21
CA MET A 138 0.60 18.52 -7.82
C MET A 138 -0.36 19.33 -6.94
N ALA A 139 -0.48 18.99 -5.66
CA ALA A 139 -1.34 19.72 -4.72
C ALA A 139 -0.89 21.17 -4.51
N ASN A 140 0.41 21.39 -4.60
CA ASN A 140 1.02 22.72 -4.50
C ASN A 140 2.33 22.78 -5.30
N ALA A 141 3.01 23.93 -5.31
CA ALA A 141 4.27 24.12 -6.03
C ALA A 141 5.52 23.97 -5.14
N ASN A 142 5.40 23.37 -3.95
CA ASN A 142 6.50 23.21 -2.97
C ASN A 142 7.20 21.85 -3.09
N TYR A 143 7.19 21.24 -4.25
CA TYR A 143 7.87 19.98 -4.52
C TYR A 143 9.35 20.20 -4.83
N SER A 144 10.13 19.14 -4.73
CA SER A 144 11.55 19.12 -5.07
C SER A 144 11.76 18.40 -6.41
N VAL A 145 12.76 18.85 -7.17
CA VAL A 145 13.14 18.23 -8.44
C VAL A 145 14.58 17.76 -8.38
N THR A 146 14.81 16.49 -8.69
CA THR A 146 16.13 15.96 -9.00
C THR A 146 16.25 15.77 -10.50
N ASN A 147 17.44 15.94 -11.02
CA ASN A 147 17.65 15.85 -12.46
C ASN A 147 19.01 15.26 -12.83
N SER A 148 19.07 14.69 -14.01
CA SER A 148 20.31 14.38 -14.72
C SER A 148 20.14 14.69 -16.21
N ALA A 149 21.21 15.15 -16.83
CA ALA A 149 21.24 15.38 -18.26
C ALA A 149 22.51 14.72 -18.85
N SER A 150 22.39 14.26 -20.09
CA SER A 150 23.54 13.70 -20.77
C SER A 150 24.59 14.79 -21.02
N TYR A 151 25.83 14.43 -20.75
CA TYR A 151 26.99 15.28 -21.02
C TYR A 151 27.31 15.28 -22.51
N ARG A 152 27.57 16.44 -23.09
CA ARG A 152 28.13 16.54 -24.43
C ARG A 152 29.60 16.12 -24.40
N THR A 153 29.93 15.03 -25.09
CA THR A 153 31.31 14.57 -25.21
C THR A 153 32.18 15.59 -25.96
N GLY A 154 33.32 15.99 -25.40
CA GLY A 154 34.41 16.66 -26.13
C GLY A 154 34.87 18.01 -25.63
N SER A 155 34.37 18.53 -24.51
CA SER A 155 34.90 19.76 -23.90
C SER A 155 34.94 19.64 -22.39
N GLY A 156 35.92 20.16 -21.72
CA GLY A 156 36.02 20.27 -20.27
C GLY A 156 34.96 21.23 -19.66
N ARG A 157 33.72 21.15 -20.10
CA ARG A 157 32.65 22.08 -19.75
C ARG A 157 31.82 21.55 -18.59
N VAL A 158 31.37 22.42 -17.73
CA VAL A 158 30.47 22.12 -16.63
C VAL A 158 29.04 22.37 -17.06
N SER A 159 28.20 21.31 -17.02
CA SER A 159 26.77 21.43 -17.27
C SER A 159 26.00 21.57 -15.98
N ILE A 160 25.02 22.44 -15.96
CA ILE A 160 24.05 22.58 -14.89
C ILE A 160 22.62 22.50 -15.45
N THR A 161 21.74 21.96 -14.65
CA THR A 161 20.31 21.94 -14.92
C THR A 161 19.58 22.50 -13.72
N ASN A 162 18.83 23.57 -13.93
CA ASN A 162 18.14 24.27 -12.85
C ASN A 162 16.64 24.33 -13.11
N PRO A 163 15.81 23.97 -12.09
CA PRO A 163 14.41 24.35 -12.12
C PRO A 163 14.30 25.87 -12.04
N HIS A 164 13.47 26.41 -12.92
CA HIS A 164 13.35 27.84 -13.12
C HIS A 164 11.98 28.37 -12.72
N THR A 165 10.92 27.58 -12.95
CA THR A 165 9.57 27.96 -12.57
C THR A 165 8.83 26.70 -12.08
N TYR A 166 8.26 26.79 -10.89
CA TYR A 166 7.42 25.76 -10.29
C TYR A 166 5.95 26.14 -10.41
N ALA A 167 5.13 25.23 -10.92
CA ALA A 167 3.68 25.35 -10.96
C ALA A 167 3.05 24.00 -10.59
N THR A 168 1.82 24.01 -10.12
CA THR A 168 1.10 22.75 -9.85
C THR A 168 0.94 21.88 -11.09
N SER A 169 0.85 22.48 -12.27
CA SER A 169 0.68 21.79 -13.56
C SER A 169 1.98 21.36 -14.23
N GLY A 170 3.16 21.75 -13.70
CA GLY A 170 4.43 21.43 -14.34
C GLY A 170 5.61 22.21 -13.78
N VAL A 171 6.80 21.85 -14.23
CA VAL A 171 8.04 22.52 -13.86
C VAL A 171 8.82 22.91 -15.12
N ARG A 172 9.31 24.14 -15.16
CA ARG A 172 10.19 24.62 -16.23
C ARG A 172 11.64 24.47 -15.80
N MET A 173 12.45 23.87 -16.67
CA MET A 173 13.84 23.51 -16.43
C MET A 173 14.72 24.19 -17.45
N ARG A 174 15.91 24.64 -17.03
CA ARG A 174 16.89 25.19 -17.94
C ARG A 174 18.22 24.43 -17.84
N HIS A 175 18.72 24.01 -19.00
CA HIS A 175 20.04 23.40 -19.16
C HIS A 175 21.04 24.42 -19.67
N GLN A 176 22.15 24.53 -18.99
CA GLN A 176 23.22 25.45 -19.37
C GLN A 176 24.57 24.77 -19.21
N GLU A 177 25.48 25.17 -20.07
CA GLU A 177 26.87 24.73 -20.09
C GLU A 177 27.77 25.94 -19.92
N PHE A 178 28.74 25.87 -19.01
CA PHE A 178 29.78 26.88 -18.87
C PHE A 178 30.90 26.58 -19.86
N ASN A 179 31.32 27.57 -20.61
CA ASN A 179 32.47 27.48 -21.53
C ASN A 179 33.64 28.26 -20.96
N ASP A 180 34.66 27.52 -20.51
CA ASP A 180 35.89 28.09 -19.93
C ASP A 180 36.67 29.00 -20.91
N ASP A 181 36.58 28.75 -22.21
CA ASP A 181 37.29 29.54 -23.22
C ASP A 181 36.69 30.96 -23.41
N THR A 182 35.42 31.12 -23.07
CA THR A 182 34.70 32.37 -23.29
C THR A 182 34.13 32.99 -22.01
N ASP A 183 34.21 32.33 -20.87
CA ASP A 183 33.66 32.74 -19.58
C ASP A 183 32.13 32.98 -19.61
N PHE A 184 31.40 32.27 -20.47
CA PHE A 184 29.92 32.41 -20.61
C PHE A 184 29.16 31.11 -20.43
N TRP A 185 27.92 31.25 -19.96
CA TRP A 185 26.95 30.19 -19.90
C TRP A 185 26.12 30.17 -21.20
N TYR A 186 26.03 28.99 -21.82
CA TYR A 186 25.21 28.76 -23.00
C TYR A 186 24.10 27.77 -22.70
N ALA A 187 22.88 28.07 -23.15
CA ALA A 187 21.81 27.10 -23.13
C ALA A 187 22.06 26.03 -24.23
N PHE A 188 21.77 24.78 -23.96
CA PHE A 188 21.94 23.70 -24.94
C PHE A 188 20.88 22.63 -24.79
N ASP A 189 20.54 21.97 -25.90
CA ASP A 189 19.62 20.85 -25.94
C ASP A 189 20.32 19.57 -25.46
N VAL A 190 19.61 18.76 -24.68
CA VAL A 190 20.12 17.52 -24.10
C VAL A 190 19.65 16.32 -24.92
N ASP A 191 20.55 15.38 -25.21
CA ASP A 191 20.18 14.11 -25.84
C ASP A 191 19.32 13.27 -24.91
N GLN A 192 19.52 13.39 -23.60
CA GLN A 192 18.75 12.72 -22.58
C GLN A 192 18.60 13.65 -21.37
N GLY A 193 17.36 14.06 -21.15
CA GLY A 193 16.96 14.74 -19.93
C GLY A 193 16.16 13.80 -19.05
N CYS A 194 16.55 13.65 -17.79
CA CYS A 194 15.84 12.85 -16.81
C CYS A 194 15.50 13.72 -15.61
N TYR A 195 14.22 13.75 -15.25
CA TYR A 195 13.72 14.51 -14.11
C TYR A 195 12.88 13.63 -13.22
N GLN A 196 12.98 13.85 -11.93
CA GLN A 196 12.15 13.22 -10.90
C GLN A 196 11.62 14.29 -9.95
N VAL A 197 10.37 14.19 -9.60
CA VAL A 197 9.66 15.17 -8.76
C VAL A 197 9.17 14.47 -7.49
N PHE A 198 9.46 15.06 -6.34
CA PHE A 198 9.10 14.57 -5.01
C PHE A 198 8.38 15.67 -4.24
N GLY A 199 7.27 15.34 -3.61
CA GLY A 199 6.41 16.27 -2.89
C GLY A 199 4.97 16.16 -3.37
N ASP A 200 4.09 16.97 -2.83
CA ASP A 200 2.65 17.02 -3.11
C ASP A 200 2.21 18.40 -3.62
#